data_eac9acf2e24153d52e06d44a0ca9fb32
#
_entry.id   eac9acf2e24153d52e06d44a0ca9fb32
#
_cell.length_a   1.000
_cell.length_b   1.000
_cell.length_c   1.000
_cell.angle_alpha   90.00
_cell.angle_beta   90.00
_cell.angle_gamma   90.00
#
_symmetry.space_group_name_H-M   'P 1'
#
loop_
_entity.id
_entity.type
_entity.pdbx_description
1 polymer ?
#
loop_
_entity_poly.entity_id
_entity_poly.type
_entity_poly.pdbx_seq_one_letter_code
_entity_poly.pdbx_strand_id
1 'polypeptide(L)'
;SAASHFAPGAKVEISLSYGSGVPVPVFRGLVVRHTISVGGEGGSLLRVELKDTTFKLTRGRKSAIFRESSDKDAITKALSEPTVKVDVDASQVPDGVTYPELVQYDASDWDFIVSRADVAGLLVNAHLGKIVLLPMALGSTEHVLAYGKQISDFSLEIDATAQLGTLESLGWDLAKHEVSEPEPASEPSLSFASTSSKTLAETIGAKKSTLVHIAAMSRDVLKGWVDARLLRTRLSLVRGRAVVEGDTKYEPGHSAAFAGVGARFEGKALISAITHKIDHEGWQTELGFGLSAEPFARTPDIAELPAGGMLPPVHNLQLAKVAPFEADPLGEHRIKIQLPALPPDQGVVWARFMHPDAGKERGFVFWPEAGDEVVVGFLGGDPGQPIVLGALHGKPTLASEYAPSDKNDMRVIMSRGGSKICFDDKKNQVVLSTPAGATVTLDDDKKTIMLADQNGNGIELTDKGVTITSAKDLTLEASGKVVIKGTAVDVQ
;
A
#
# COMPACT_ATOMS: atom_id res chain seq x y z
N SER A 1 37.06 -13.45 33.28
CA SER A 1 35.76 -13.40 33.99
C SER A 1 34.66 -13.91 33.10
N ALA A 2 33.62 -14.53 33.62
CA ALA A 2 32.48 -15.02 32.84
C ALA A 2 31.83 -13.91 31.98
N ALA A 3 31.90 -12.65 32.46
CA ALA A 3 31.36 -11.48 31.75
C ALA A 3 31.96 -11.24 30.35
N SER A 4 33.21 -11.66 30.10
CA SER A 4 33.85 -11.50 28.78
C SER A 4 33.27 -12.43 27.72
N HIS A 5 32.69 -13.56 28.10
CA HIS A 5 32.08 -14.54 27.19
C HIS A 5 30.71 -14.11 26.72
N PHE A 6 30.04 -13.17 27.44
CA PHE A 6 28.71 -12.69 27.13
C PHE A 6 28.72 -11.23 26.66
N ALA A 7 29.79 -10.75 26.06
CA ALA A 7 29.86 -9.43 25.50
C ALA A 7 28.85 -9.31 24.34
N PRO A 8 28.21 -8.14 24.14
CA PRO A 8 27.34 -7.89 22.99
C PRO A 8 28.04 -8.27 21.68
N GLY A 9 27.35 -9.02 20.82
CA GLY A 9 27.91 -9.61 19.59
C GLY A 9 28.48 -11.03 19.73
N ALA A 10 28.67 -11.53 20.94
CA ALA A 10 29.12 -12.93 21.14
C ALA A 10 28.06 -13.92 20.63
N LYS A 11 28.51 -15.00 19.95
CA LYS A 11 27.62 -16.06 19.49
C LYS A 11 27.40 -17.06 20.64
N VAL A 12 26.14 -17.46 20.80
CA VAL A 12 25.70 -18.38 21.84
C VAL A 12 24.80 -19.44 21.22
N GLU A 13 25.02 -20.69 21.58
CA GLU A 13 24.12 -21.81 21.33
C GLU A 13 23.68 -22.40 22.67
N ILE A 14 22.37 -22.66 22.82
CA ILE A 14 21.79 -23.32 23.98
C ILE A 14 21.25 -24.66 23.55
N SER A 15 21.70 -25.72 24.22
CA SER A 15 21.22 -27.08 24.01
C SER A 15 20.67 -27.62 25.31
N LEU A 16 19.60 -28.39 25.24
CA LEU A 16 18.90 -28.93 26.39
C LEU A 16 18.89 -30.49 26.33
N SER A 17 18.99 -31.11 27.49
CA SER A 17 18.87 -32.56 27.68
C SER A 17 18.47 -32.91 29.09
N TYR A 18 17.91 -34.10 29.30
CA TYR A 18 17.73 -34.69 30.62
C TYR A 18 18.88 -35.67 30.93
N GLY A 19 19.44 -35.55 32.12
CA GLY A 19 20.46 -36.50 32.62
C GLY A 19 21.63 -36.68 31.64
N SER A 20 21.87 -37.93 31.23
CA SER A 20 22.92 -38.30 30.25
C SER A 20 22.39 -38.32 28.80
N GLY A 21 21.24 -37.75 28.52
CA GLY A 21 20.66 -37.66 27.16
C GLY A 21 21.50 -36.81 26.23
N VAL A 22 21.35 -37.02 24.93
CA VAL A 22 22.04 -36.21 23.90
C VAL A 22 21.46 -34.79 23.93
N PRO A 23 22.29 -33.74 24.09
CA PRO A 23 21.82 -32.37 24.07
C PRO A 23 21.27 -32.00 22.71
N VAL A 24 20.05 -31.43 22.68
CA VAL A 24 19.35 -30.93 21.48
C VAL A 24 19.43 -29.41 21.46
N PRO A 25 19.95 -28.78 20.39
CA PRO A 25 19.96 -27.33 20.27
C PRO A 25 18.56 -26.79 20.24
N VAL A 26 18.28 -25.80 21.08
CA VAL A 26 16.99 -25.10 21.16
C VAL A 26 17.09 -23.62 20.79
N PHE A 27 18.30 -23.07 20.82
CA PHE A 27 18.55 -21.69 20.49
C PHE A 27 19.95 -21.49 19.91
N ARG A 28 20.05 -20.64 18.86
CA ARG A 28 21.34 -20.20 18.30
C ARG A 28 21.20 -18.69 17.98
N GLY A 29 22.04 -17.89 18.61
CA GLY A 29 21.90 -16.44 18.47
C GLY A 29 23.11 -15.64 18.88
N LEU A 30 22.88 -14.36 19.09
CA LEU A 30 23.86 -13.36 19.50
C LEU A 30 23.42 -12.69 20.79
N VAL A 31 24.38 -12.37 21.64
CA VAL A 31 24.16 -11.46 22.77
C VAL A 31 23.87 -10.07 22.23
N VAL A 32 22.69 -9.52 22.54
CA VAL A 32 22.28 -8.17 22.12
C VAL A 32 22.33 -7.15 23.24
N ARG A 33 22.15 -7.61 24.48
CA ARG A 33 22.21 -6.75 25.65
C ARG A 33 22.73 -7.53 26.88
N HIS A 34 23.51 -6.89 27.70
CA HIS A 34 23.74 -7.35 29.06
C HIS A 34 23.51 -6.20 30.06
N THR A 35 22.96 -6.54 31.19
CA THR A 35 22.68 -5.59 32.27
C THR A 35 23.22 -6.15 33.56
N ILE A 36 23.95 -5.35 34.29
CA ILE A 36 24.36 -5.66 35.67
C ILE A 36 23.53 -4.90 36.66
N SER A 37 23.02 -5.59 37.66
CA SER A 37 22.30 -4.98 38.78
C SER A 37 23.01 -5.36 40.07
N VAL A 38 23.25 -4.37 40.92
CA VAL A 38 23.89 -4.56 42.24
C VAL A 38 22.91 -4.07 43.31
N GLY A 39 22.47 -4.99 44.15
CA GLY A 39 21.56 -4.69 45.28
C GLY A 39 22.25 -4.84 46.65
N GLY A 40 21.76 -4.12 47.67
CA GLY A 40 22.39 -4.04 48.98
C GLY A 40 22.50 -5.39 49.73
N GLU A 41 21.56 -6.32 49.53
CA GLU A 41 21.54 -7.62 50.22
C GLU A 41 21.71 -8.85 49.32
N GLY A 42 21.70 -8.68 48.00
CA GLY A 42 21.59 -9.80 47.05
C GLY A 42 22.79 -10.05 46.12
N GLY A 43 23.87 -9.31 46.30
CA GLY A 43 25.02 -9.44 45.39
C GLY A 43 24.80 -8.81 44.01
N SER A 44 25.62 -9.19 43.01
CA SER A 44 25.50 -8.70 41.66
C SER A 44 24.79 -9.75 40.78
N LEU A 45 23.79 -9.31 40.01
CA LEU A 45 23.06 -10.10 38.99
C LEU A 45 23.46 -9.62 37.61
N LEU A 46 23.95 -10.53 36.77
CA LEU A 46 24.14 -10.30 35.34
C LEU A 46 22.95 -10.86 34.56
N ARG A 47 22.23 -10.02 33.86
CA ARG A 47 21.17 -10.42 32.90
C ARG A 47 21.72 -10.29 31.49
N VAL A 48 21.58 -11.33 30.69
CA VAL A 48 22.02 -11.38 29.31
C VAL A 48 20.79 -11.61 28.41
N GLU A 49 20.59 -10.75 27.43
CA GLU A 49 19.55 -10.90 26.42
C GLU A 49 20.20 -11.38 25.11
N LEU A 50 19.62 -12.42 24.55
CA LEU A 50 20.06 -13.05 23.32
C LEU A 50 18.95 -12.94 22.29
N LYS A 51 19.31 -12.78 21.01
CA LYS A 51 18.37 -12.88 19.89
C LYS A 51 18.88 -13.87 18.87
N ASP A 52 17.98 -14.62 18.24
CA ASP A 52 18.31 -15.47 17.11
C ASP A 52 19.03 -14.66 16.04
N THR A 53 19.94 -15.28 15.29
CA THR A 53 20.73 -14.58 14.27
C THR A 53 19.87 -13.97 13.17
N THR A 54 18.67 -14.49 12.94
CA THR A 54 17.68 -13.95 12.01
C THR A 54 17.18 -12.55 12.41
N PHE A 55 17.36 -12.14 13.67
CA PHE A 55 17.07 -10.78 14.13
C PHE A 55 17.74 -9.70 13.27
N LYS A 56 18.84 -10.01 12.59
CA LYS A 56 19.49 -9.10 11.65
C LYS A 56 18.55 -8.64 10.52
N LEU A 57 17.57 -9.46 10.16
CA LEU A 57 16.55 -9.13 9.15
C LEU A 57 15.68 -7.93 9.53
N THR A 58 15.60 -7.60 10.82
CA THR A 58 14.87 -6.42 11.31
C THR A 58 15.70 -5.14 11.27
N ARG A 59 16.95 -5.21 10.78
CA ARG A 59 17.89 -4.09 10.83
C ARG A 59 18.12 -3.51 9.46
N GLY A 60 17.94 -2.21 9.39
CA GLY A 60 18.05 -1.46 8.14
C GLY A 60 16.84 -1.69 7.23
N ARG A 61 16.59 -0.71 6.41
CA ARG A 61 15.55 -0.72 5.38
C ARG A 61 16.23 -0.75 4.02
N LYS A 62 15.60 -1.40 3.06
CA LYS A 62 16.08 -1.42 1.68
C LYS A 62 14.92 -1.47 0.70
N SER A 63 15.23 -1.21 -0.56
CA SER A 63 14.30 -1.38 -1.66
C SER A 63 14.82 -2.41 -2.65
N ALA A 64 13.95 -3.30 -3.12
CA ALA A 64 14.26 -4.32 -4.10
C ALA A 64 13.04 -4.63 -4.97
N ILE A 65 13.28 -5.14 -6.18
CA ILE A 65 12.22 -5.54 -7.11
C ILE A 65 12.41 -7.02 -7.45
N PHE A 66 11.35 -7.80 -7.27
CA PHE A 66 11.30 -9.23 -7.61
C PHE A 66 10.35 -9.40 -8.80
N ARG A 67 10.89 -9.75 -9.96
CA ARG A 67 10.13 -9.95 -11.20
C ARG A 67 9.83 -11.40 -11.42
N GLU A 68 8.66 -11.69 -12.04
CA GLU A 68 8.19 -13.04 -12.35
C GLU A 68 8.40 -13.98 -11.14
N SER A 69 7.91 -13.56 -9.98
CA SER A 69 8.19 -14.24 -8.71
C SER A 69 6.92 -14.54 -7.92
N SER A 70 6.85 -15.75 -7.37
CA SER A 70 5.90 -16.07 -6.32
C SER A 70 6.31 -15.45 -4.98
N ASP A 71 5.43 -15.45 -3.98
CA ASP A 71 5.78 -15.04 -2.62
C ASP A 71 6.93 -15.86 -2.05
N LYS A 72 6.90 -17.18 -2.23
CA LYS A 72 7.98 -18.10 -1.85
C LYS A 72 9.31 -17.71 -2.48
N ASP A 73 9.32 -17.42 -3.79
CA ASP A 73 10.53 -17.05 -4.52
C ASP A 73 11.07 -15.69 -4.08
N ALA A 74 10.18 -14.70 -3.93
CA ALA A 74 10.55 -13.36 -3.50
C ALA A 74 11.14 -13.37 -2.08
N ILE A 75 10.53 -14.10 -1.14
CA ILE A 75 11.04 -14.30 0.21
C ILE A 75 12.42 -14.99 0.18
N THR A 76 12.56 -16.07 -0.58
CA THR A 76 13.83 -16.80 -0.69
C THR A 76 14.93 -15.93 -1.29
N LYS A 77 14.61 -15.15 -2.34
CA LYS A 77 15.57 -14.20 -2.95
C LYS A 77 15.97 -13.09 -1.98
N ALA A 78 15.02 -12.49 -1.25
CA ALA A 78 15.32 -11.45 -0.26
C ALA A 78 16.30 -11.92 0.82
N LEU A 79 16.21 -13.19 1.23
CA LEU A 79 17.05 -13.79 2.27
C LEU A 79 18.37 -14.34 1.75
N SER A 80 18.55 -14.51 0.45
CA SER A 80 19.78 -14.98 -0.17
C SER A 80 20.80 -13.89 -0.49
N GLU A 81 20.45 -12.62 -0.31
CA GLU A 81 21.33 -11.47 -0.52
C GLU A 81 22.63 -11.59 0.31
N PRO A 82 23.82 -11.28 -0.27
CA PRO A 82 25.12 -11.49 0.38
C PRO A 82 25.28 -10.80 1.73
N THR A 83 24.60 -9.66 1.92
CA THR A 83 24.67 -8.86 3.15
C THR A 83 23.88 -9.46 4.31
N VAL A 84 22.90 -10.30 4.01
CA VAL A 84 21.97 -10.87 5.00
C VAL A 84 22.20 -12.37 5.16
N LYS A 85 22.26 -13.11 4.09
CA LYS A 85 22.41 -14.55 3.93
C LYS A 85 21.88 -15.38 5.11
N VAL A 86 20.59 -15.64 5.06
CA VAL A 86 19.89 -16.51 6.01
C VAL A 86 19.37 -17.72 5.25
N ASP A 87 19.61 -18.91 5.77
CA ASP A 87 19.08 -20.15 5.19
C ASP A 87 17.56 -20.17 5.30
N VAL A 88 16.89 -20.59 4.22
CA VAL A 88 15.42 -20.69 4.14
C VAL A 88 15.04 -22.13 3.87
N ASP A 89 14.18 -22.68 4.71
CA ASP A 89 13.47 -23.92 4.43
C ASP A 89 12.03 -23.58 4.02
N ALA A 90 11.73 -23.79 2.75
CA ALA A 90 10.41 -23.60 2.17
C ALA A 90 9.88 -24.91 1.54
N SER A 91 10.41 -26.06 1.98
CA SER A 91 10.10 -27.38 1.42
C SER A 91 8.62 -27.77 1.53
N GLN A 92 7.92 -27.25 2.54
CA GLN A 92 6.51 -27.51 2.80
C GLN A 92 5.57 -26.51 2.10
N VAL A 93 6.11 -25.47 1.44
CA VAL A 93 5.32 -24.41 0.82
C VAL A 93 5.01 -24.78 -0.62
N PRO A 94 3.72 -24.88 -1.01
CA PRO A 94 3.36 -25.08 -2.42
C PRO A 94 3.75 -23.87 -3.28
N ASP A 95 3.83 -24.08 -4.58
CA ASP A 95 3.99 -22.98 -5.51
C ASP A 95 2.73 -22.11 -5.44
N GLY A 96 2.93 -20.81 -5.31
CA GLY A 96 1.87 -19.82 -5.19
C GLY A 96 1.61 -19.07 -6.50
N VAL A 97 0.82 -18.00 -6.40
CA VAL A 97 0.58 -17.09 -7.52
C VAL A 97 1.89 -16.40 -7.90
N THR A 98 2.17 -16.35 -9.20
CA THR A 98 3.30 -15.59 -9.74
C THR A 98 2.89 -14.15 -10.01
N TYR A 99 3.65 -13.21 -9.46
CA TYR A 99 3.47 -11.79 -9.69
C TYR A 99 4.43 -11.32 -10.78
N PRO A 100 3.98 -10.52 -11.75
CA PRO A 100 4.87 -9.87 -12.71
C PRO A 100 5.96 -9.04 -12.01
N GLU A 101 5.57 -8.37 -10.93
CA GLU A 101 6.47 -7.55 -10.13
C GLU A 101 5.98 -7.48 -8.67
N LEU A 102 6.89 -7.77 -7.73
CA LEU A 102 6.73 -7.52 -6.30
C LEU A 102 7.80 -6.52 -5.87
N VAL A 103 7.42 -5.52 -5.11
CA VAL A 103 8.32 -4.45 -4.66
C VAL A 103 8.46 -4.49 -3.14
N GLN A 104 9.70 -4.64 -2.66
CA GLN A 104 10.09 -4.23 -1.33
C GLN A 104 10.48 -2.76 -1.42
N TYR A 105 9.75 -1.87 -0.78
CA TYR A 105 10.02 -0.44 -0.83
C TYR A 105 10.28 0.08 0.58
N ASP A 106 11.49 0.54 0.82
CA ASP A 106 11.93 1.12 2.09
C ASP A 106 11.42 0.34 3.32
N ALA A 107 11.64 -0.97 3.30
CA ALA A 107 11.19 -1.90 4.33
C ALA A 107 12.34 -2.81 4.81
N SER A 108 12.30 -3.24 6.06
CA SER A 108 13.22 -4.26 6.52
C SER A 108 12.93 -5.61 5.82
N ASP A 109 13.91 -6.48 5.74
CA ASP A 109 13.67 -7.82 5.18
C ASP A 109 12.63 -8.58 5.97
N TRP A 110 12.66 -8.45 7.29
CA TRP A 110 11.67 -9.07 8.18
C TRP A 110 10.25 -8.60 7.86
N ASP A 111 10.04 -7.28 7.77
CA ASP A 111 8.72 -6.72 7.50
C ASP A 111 8.20 -7.13 6.12
N PHE A 112 9.07 -7.14 5.11
CA PHE A 112 8.72 -7.60 3.77
C PHE A 112 8.31 -9.08 3.77
N ILE A 113 9.16 -9.99 4.31
CA ILE A 113 8.89 -11.43 4.26
C ILE A 113 7.66 -11.82 5.07
N VAL A 114 7.46 -11.23 6.26
CA VAL A 114 6.30 -11.55 7.09
C VAL A 114 5.01 -11.01 6.49
N SER A 115 5.04 -9.80 5.90
CA SER A 115 3.88 -9.23 5.20
C SER A 115 3.49 -10.08 3.99
N ARG A 116 4.48 -10.55 3.20
CA ARG A 116 4.21 -11.41 2.03
C ARG A 116 3.73 -12.80 2.44
N ALA A 117 4.35 -13.37 3.45
CA ALA A 117 3.92 -14.65 4.01
C ALA A 117 2.46 -14.60 4.50
N ASP A 118 2.09 -13.51 5.18
CA ASP A 118 0.73 -13.31 5.69
C ASP A 118 -0.32 -13.27 4.57
N VAL A 119 -0.02 -12.58 3.46
CA VAL A 119 -0.88 -12.53 2.26
C VAL A 119 -0.96 -13.89 1.56
N ALA A 120 0.12 -14.65 1.56
CA ALA A 120 0.20 -15.97 0.93
C ALA A 120 -0.34 -17.11 1.82
N GLY A 121 -0.83 -16.82 3.02
CA GLY A 121 -1.31 -17.85 3.95
C GLY A 121 -0.18 -18.71 4.52
N LEU A 122 0.98 -18.10 4.77
CA LEU A 122 2.16 -18.76 5.31
C LEU A 122 2.50 -18.24 6.71
N LEU A 123 3.19 -19.07 7.48
CA LEU A 123 3.83 -18.73 8.75
C LEU A 123 5.33 -18.61 8.54
N VAL A 124 5.95 -17.64 9.20
CA VAL A 124 7.40 -17.44 9.23
C VAL A 124 7.90 -17.85 10.61
N ASN A 125 8.68 -18.91 10.68
CA ASN A 125 9.31 -19.39 11.91
C ASN A 125 10.82 -19.16 11.87
N ALA A 126 11.34 -18.37 12.80
CA ALA A 126 12.78 -18.18 12.99
C ALA A 126 13.30 -19.25 13.97
N HIS A 127 14.12 -20.17 13.49
CA HIS A 127 14.60 -21.28 14.28
C HIS A 127 16.08 -21.59 14.01
N LEU A 128 16.92 -21.55 15.05
CA LEU A 128 18.35 -21.86 15.01
C LEU A 128 19.13 -21.11 13.90
N GLY A 129 18.79 -19.86 13.66
CA GLY A 129 19.42 -19.03 12.64
C GLY A 129 18.92 -19.25 11.22
N LYS A 130 17.83 -19.96 11.04
CA LYS A 130 17.16 -20.19 9.76
C LYS A 130 15.75 -19.60 9.77
N ILE A 131 15.21 -19.36 8.59
CA ILE A 131 13.79 -19.12 8.40
C ILE A 131 13.14 -20.40 7.88
N VAL A 132 12.09 -20.86 8.54
CA VAL A 132 11.25 -21.97 8.09
C VAL A 132 9.90 -21.38 7.70
N LEU A 133 9.51 -21.56 6.44
CA LEU A 133 8.19 -21.20 5.93
C LEU A 133 7.27 -22.41 6.03
N LEU A 134 6.12 -22.21 6.65
CA LEU A 134 5.13 -23.26 6.86
C LEU A 134 3.77 -22.81 6.31
N PRO A 135 2.93 -23.70 5.76
CA PRO A 135 1.53 -23.37 5.49
C PRO A 135 0.83 -22.92 6.77
N MET A 136 -0.01 -21.91 6.68
CA MET A 136 -0.89 -21.48 7.76
C MET A 136 -2.02 -22.50 7.92
N ALA A 137 -1.77 -23.57 8.65
CA ALA A 137 -2.70 -24.69 8.83
C ALA A 137 -2.44 -25.37 10.19
N LEU A 138 -3.34 -26.26 10.58
CA LEU A 138 -3.00 -27.22 11.62
C LEU A 138 -1.95 -28.19 11.06
N GLY A 139 -0.77 -28.24 11.69
CA GLY A 139 0.32 -29.10 11.24
C GLY A 139 -0.06 -30.59 11.29
N SER A 140 0.61 -31.38 10.45
CA SER A 140 0.41 -32.84 10.39
C SER A 140 0.91 -33.56 11.65
N THR A 141 1.94 -33.00 12.32
CA THR A 141 2.43 -33.50 13.60
C THR A 141 1.51 -33.04 14.71
N GLU A 142 0.88 -34.01 15.38
CA GLU A 142 -0.09 -33.78 16.44
C GLU A 142 0.44 -34.27 17.80
N HIS A 143 0.30 -33.42 18.81
CA HIS A 143 0.60 -33.73 20.19
C HIS A 143 -0.67 -33.80 21.01
N VAL A 144 -0.91 -34.95 21.68
CA VAL A 144 -2.05 -35.07 22.62
C VAL A 144 -1.64 -34.48 23.96
N LEU A 145 -2.38 -33.48 24.41
CA LEU A 145 -2.18 -32.78 25.67
C LEU A 145 -3.35 -33.01 26.60
N ALA A 146 -3.15 -33.89 27.59
CA ALA A 146 -4.21 -34.22 28.58
C ALA A 146 -3.92 -33.50 29.90
N TYR A 147 -4.94 -32.84 30.46
CA TYR A 147 -4.87 -32.25 31.80
C TYR A 147 -4.65 -33.32 32.87
N GLY A 148 -3.72 -33.01 33.79
CA GLY A 148 -3.34 -33.96 34.83
C GLY A 148 -2.40 -35.08 34.38
N LYS A 149 -1.93 -35.04 33.10
CA LYS A 149 -0.90 -35.92 32.57
C LYS A 149 0.27 -35.09 31.98
N GLN A 150 0.08 -34.56 30.77
CA GLN A 150 1.09 -33.72 30.11
C GLN A 150 0.99 -32.25 30.54
N ILE A 151 -0.22 -31.75 30.79
CA ILE A 151 -0.47 -30.36 31.15
C ILE A 151 -0.41 -30.16 32.64
N SER A 152 0.46 -29.30 33.13
CA SER A 152 0.53 -28.87 34.53
C SER A 152 -0.26 -27.57 34.79
N ASP A 153 -0.28 -26.64 33.81
CA ASP A 153 -1.06 -25.40 33.84
C ASP A 153 -1.56 -25.07 32.44
N PHE A 154 -2.73 -24.49 32.32
CA PHE A 154 -3.25 -24.01 31.03
C PHE A 154 -4.21 -22.86 31.18
N SER A 155 -4.28 -22.04 30.13
CA SER A 155 -5.28 -21.00 29.95
C SER A 155 -5.67 -20.97 28.48
N LEU A 156 -6.90 -21.32 28.16
CA LEU A 156 -7.42 -21.30 26.79
C LEU A 156 -8.65 -20.41 26.72
N GLU A 157 -8.75 -19.64 25.66
CA GLU A 157 -9.91 -18.80 25.33
C GLU A 157 -10.49 -19.19 23.97
N ILE A 158 -11.78 -19.09 23.82
CA ILE A 158 -12.49 -19.13 22.55
C ILE A 158 -12.99 -17.71 22.30
N ASP A 159 -12.31 -16.98 21.42
CA ASP A 159 -12.63 -15.59 21.09
C ASP A 159 -13.31 -15.51 19.72
N ALA A 160 -14.62 -15.27 19.74
CA ALA A 160 -15.42 -15.15 18.54
C ALA A 160 -15.53 -13.71 18.01
N THR A 161 -14.94 -12.71 18.67
CA THR A 161 -15.10 -11.29 18.32
C THR A 161 -14.53 -10.93 16.94
N ALA A 162 -13.46 -11.62 16.54
CA ALA A 162 -12.83 -11.43 15.24
C ALA A 162 -13.32 -12.41 14.16
N GLN A 163 -14.25 -13.32 14.49
CA GLN A 163 -14.72 -14.32 13.53
C GLN A 163 -15.64 -13.70 12.48
N LEU A 164 -15.51 -14.15 11.23
CA LEU A 164 -16.27 -13.70 10.08
C LEU A 164 -17.16 -14.83 9.56
N GLY A 165 -18.41 -14.53 9.19
CA GLY A 165 -19.32 -15.51 8.59
C GLY A 165 -18.84 -15.91 7.21
N THR A 166 -18.76 -14.96 6.29
CA THR A 166 -18.20 -15.09 4.96
C THR A 166 -17.28 -13.92 4.66
N LEU A 167 -16.28 -14.14 3.81
CA LEU A 167 -15.36 -13.13 3.37
C LEU A 167 -15.22 -13.20 1.85
N GLU A 168 -15.14 -12.03 1.22
CA GLU A 168 -14.87 -11.90 -0.21
C GLU A 168 -13.85 -10.79 -0.44
N SER A 169 -13.21 -10.78 -1.59
CA SER A 169 -12.29 -9.71 -2.01
C SER A 169 -12.73 -9.07 -3.31
N LEU A 170 -12.43 -7.78 -3.46
CA LEU A 170 -12.69 -6.96 -4.63
C LEU A 170 -11.42 -6.23 -5.03
N GLY A 171 -11.25 -6.01 -6.33
CA GLY A 171 -10.22 -5.17 -6.92
C GLY A 171 -10.82 -4.24 -7.98
N TRP A 172 -9.96 -3.63 -8.78
CA TRP A 172 -10.34 -2.81 -9.92
C TRP A 172 -10.09 -3.54 -11.23
N ASP A 173 -11.07 -3.64 -12.10
CA ASP A 173 -10.94 -4.16 -13.45
C ASP A 173 -10.57 -3.01 -14.41
N LEU A 174 -9.30 -3.00 -14.86
CA LEU A 174 -8.80 -1.96 -15.76
C LEU A 174 -9.42 -2.02 -17.16
N ALA A 175 -9.85 -3.20 -17.62
CA ALA A 175 -10.40 -3.35 -18.96
C ALA A 175 -11.83 -2.83 -19.06
N LYS A 176 -12.59 -3.02 -17.98
CA LYS A 176 -14.00 -2.61 -17.91
C LYS A 176 -14.20 -1.27 -17.22
N HIS A 177 -13.19 -0.72 -16.55
CA HIS A 177 -13.25 0.47 -15.68
C HIS A 177 -14.32 0.36 -14.58
N GLU A 178 -14.41 -0.81 -13.96
CA GLU A 178 -15.37 -1.09 -12.88
C GLU A 178 -14.74 -1.89 -11.74
N VAL A 179 -15.45 -2.05 -10.65
CA VAL A 179 -15.08 -2.95 -9.56
C VAL A 179 -15.14 -4.39 -10.07
N SER A 180 -14.12 -5.20 -9.78
CA SER A 180 -14.07 -6.60 -10.18
C SER A 180 -15.23 -7.42 -9.59
N GLU A 181 -15.54 -8.54 -10.22
CA GLU A 181 -16.43 -9.52 -9.60
C GLU A 181 -15.86 -9.96 -8.23
N PRO A 182 -16.71 -10.19 -7.24
CA PRO A 182 -16.27 -10.64 -5.92
C PRO A 182 -15.62 -12.03 -5.97
N GLU A 183 -14.45 -12.16 -5.34
CA GLU A 183 -13.82 -13.47 -5.10
C GLU A 183 -14.12 -13.96 -3.68
N PRO A 184 -14.97 -14.97 -3.51
CA PRO A 184 -15.30 -15.49 -2.19
C PRO A 184 -14.15 -16.32 -1.62
N ALA A 185 -13.93 -16.21 -0.31
CA ALA A 185 -13.01 -17.07 0.41
C ALA A 185 -13.52 -18.50 0.47
N SER A 186 -12.60 -19.46 0.36
CA SER A 186 -12.85 -20.87 0.65
C SER A 186 -12.93 -21.09 2.16
N GLU A 187 -13.97 -21.76 2.65
CA GLU A 187 -14.05 -22.12 4.06
C GLU A 187 -12.99 -23.17 4.39
N PRO A 188 -12.04 -22.91 5.28
CA PRO A 188 -11.04 -23.91 5.65
C PRO A 188 -11.65 -25.03 6.48
N SER A 189 -11.16 -26.26 6.28
CA SER A 189 -11.60 -27.43 7.04
C SER A 189 -11.00 -27.42 8.46
N LEU A 190 -11.42 -26.48 9.28
CA LEU A 190 -11.00 -26.33 10.67
C LEU A 190 -12.23 -26.38 11.59
N SER A 191 -12.14 -27.20 12.62
CA SER A 191 -13.14 -27.24 13.68
C SER A 191 -12.45 -27.35 15.03
N PHE A 192 -12.96 -26.60 16.00
CA PHE A 192 -12.56 -26.72 17.40
C PHE A 192 -13.74 -27.22 18.23
N ALA A 193 -13.58 -28.41 18.79
CA ALA A 193 -14.64 -29.12 19.50
C ALA A 193 -15.92 -29.20 18.64
N SER A 194 -17.09 -28.86 19.23
CA SER A 194 -18.38 -28.80 18.55
C SER A 194 -18.72 -27.40 18.01
N THR A 195 -17.79 -26.47 18.02
CA THR A 195 -18.05 -25.06 17.76
C THR A 195 -17.62 -24.67 16.35
N SER A 196 -18.54 -24.14 15.55
CA SER A 196 -18.28 -23.60 14.23
C SER A 196 -17.98 -22.10 14.32
N SER A 197 -16.80 -21.68 13.85
CA SER A 197 -16.43 -20.27 13.73
C SER A 197 -17.45 -19.47 12.93
N LYS A 198 -17.95 -20.04 11.83
CA LYS A 198 -18.97 -19.42 10.98
C LYS A 198 -20.27 -19.19 11.75
N THR A 199 -20.76 -20.20 12.46
CA THR A 199 -22.00 -20.09 13.27
C THR A 199 -21.84 -19.04 14.38
N LEU A 200 -20.67 -18.98 15.03
CA LEU A 200 -20.39 -17.95 16.03
C LEU A 200 -20.41 -16.55 15.41
N ALA A 201 -19.74 -16.36 14.26
CA ALA A 201 -19.75 -15.09 13.54
C ALA A 201 -21.15 -14.65 13.13
N GLU A 202 -21.99 -15.57 12.64
CA GLU A 202 -23.38 -15.29 12.27
C GLU A 202 -24.21 -14.87 13.48
N THR A 203 -23.91 -15.45 14.65
CA THR A 203 -24.61 -15.14 15.90
C THR A 203 -24.25 -13.76 16.44
N ILE A 204 -22.99 -13.36 16.38
CA ILE A 204 -22.53 -12.04 16.86
C ILE A 204 -22.63 -10.93 15.80
N GLY A 205 -23.13 -11.22 14.60
CA GLY A 205 -23.49 -10.24 13.59
C GLY A 205 -22.47 -10.01 12.47
N ALA A 206 -21.30 -10.62 12.50
CA ALA A 206 -20.29 -10.51 11.46
C ALA A 206 -20.57 -11.45 10.25
N LYS A 207 -21.76 -11.35 9.65
CA LYS A 207 -22.24 -12.32 8.64
C LYS A 207 -21.43 -12.30 7.35
N LYS A 208 -21.06 -11.11 6.88
CA LYS A 208 -20.30 -10.92 5.63
C LYS A 208 -19.33 -9.76 5.78
N SER A 209 -18.14 -9.90 5.25
CA SER A 209 -17.14 -8.86 5.16
C SER A 209 -16.48 -8.87 3.78
N THR A 210 -15.96 -7.74 3.37
CA THR A 210 -15.33 -7.57 2.06
C THR A 210 -13.97 -6.93 2.23
N LEU A 211 -12.94 -7.53 1.62
CA LEU A 211 -11.62 -6.92 1.46
C LEU A 211 -11.58 -6.16 0.14
N VAL A 212 -11.15 -4.92 0.15
CA VAL A 212 -11.08 -4.09 -1.05
C VAL A 212 -9.64 -3.66 -1.30
N HIS A 213 -9.14 -3.94 -2.49
CA HIS A 213 -7.90 -3.38 -2.99
C HIS A 213 -8.22 -2.39 -4.12
N ILE A 214 -7.80 -1.13 -3.94
CA ILE A 214 -8.16 -0.03 -4.87
C ILE A 214 -7.46 -0.08 -6.23
N ALA A 215 -6.41 -0.90 -6.37
CA ALA A 215 -5.72 -1.11 -7.64
C ALA A 215 -6.15 -2.42 -8.30
N ALA A 216 -5.80 -2.55 -9.57
CA ALA A 216 -6.02 -3.78 -10.32
C ALA A 216 -5.20 -4.94 -9.74
N MET A 217 -5.88 -6.04 -9.49
CA MET A 217 -5.29 -7.30 -9.04
C MET A 217 -5.84 -8.44 -9.87
N SER A 218 -5.01 -9.45 -10.14
CA SER A 218 -5.51 -10.65 -10.79
C SER A 218 -6.46 -11.40 -9.86
N ARG A 219 -7.35 -12.17 -10.45
CA ARG A 219 -8.32 -13.00 -9.74
C ARG A 219 -7.65 -13.95 -8.75
N ASP A 220 -6.54 -14.57 -9.15
CA ASP A 220 -5.81 -15.53 -8.33
C ASP A 220 -5.15 -14.84 -7.12
N VAL A 221 -4.65 -13.61 -7.27
CA VAL A 221 -4.13 -12.81 -6.15
C VAL A 221 -5.23 -12.46 -5.16
N LEU A 222 -6.38 -11.99 -5.66
CA LEU A 222 -7.54 -11.67 -4.82
C LEU A 222 -8.03 -12.92 -4.06
N LYS A 223 -8.07 -14.07 -4.73
CA LYS A 223 -8.47 -15.35 -4.15
C LYS A 223 -7.48 -15.81 -3.08
N GLY A 224 -6.18 -15.81 -3.35
CA GLY A 224 -5.15 -16.18 -2.38
C GLY A 224 -5.20 -15.29 -1.12
N TRP A 225 -5.32 -14.00 -1.33
CA TRP A 225 -5.39 -13.02 -0.23
C TRP A 225 -6.61 -13.22 0.67
N VAL A 226 -7.79 -13.42 0.07
CA VAL A 226 -9.02 -13.60 0.85
C VAL A 226 -9.05 -14.95 1.57
N ASP A 227 -8.50 -16.01 0.97
CA ASP A 227 -8.39 -17.33 1.59
C ASP A 227 -7.44 -17.28 2.80
N ALA A 228 -6.25 -16.68 2.65
CA ALA A 228 -5.30 -16.50 3.73
C ALA A 228 -5.88 -15.70 4.90
N ARG A 229 -6.62 -14.64 4.59
CA ARG A 229 -7.27 -13.80 5.59
C ARG A 229 -8.34 -14.53 6.38
N LEU A 230 -9.21 -15.29 5.70
CA LEU A 230 -10.23 -16.10 6.37
C LEU A 230 -9.58 -17.18 7.24
N LEU A 231 -8.57 -17.87 6.71
CA LEU A 231 -7.85 -18.91 7.43
C LEU A 231 -7.19 -18.37 8.72
N ARG A 232 -6.51 -17.23 8.66
CA ARG A 232 -5.97 -16.55 9.84
C ARG A 232 -7.05 -16.27 10.88
N THR A 233 -8.21 -15.76 10.44
CA THR A 233 -9.35 -15.48 11.30
C THR A 233 -9.86 -16.77 11.96
N ARG A 234 -9.92 -17.90 11.23
CA ARG A 234 -10.31 -19.20 11.81
C ARG A 234 -9.32 -19.70 12.86
N LEU A 235 -8.00 -19.55 12.58
CA LEU A 235 -6.94 -19.95 13.51
C LEU A 235 -6.80 -19.00 14.72
N SER A 236 -7.47 -17.87 14.73
CA SER A 236 -7.54 -16.98 15.89
C SER A 236 -8.67 -17.30 16.87
N LEU A 237 -9.58 -18.24 16.52
CA LEU A 237 -10.71 -18.58 17.37
C LEU A 237 -10.27 -19.10 18.73
N VAL A 238 -9.24 -19.94 18.75
CA VAL A 238 -8.72 -20.56 19.97
C VAL A 238 -7.31 -20.06 20.22
N ARG A 239 -7.15 -19.38 21.33
CA ARG A 239 -5.86 -18.85 21.76
C ARG A 239 -5.59 -19.22 23.21
N GLY A 240 -4.32 -19.18 23.58
CA GLY A 240 -3.95 -19.44 24.97
C GLY A 240 -2.59 -20.07 25.10
N ARG A 241 -2.37 -20.68 26.25
CA ARG A 241 -1.11 -21.36 26.57
C ARG A 241 -1.37 -22.63 27.39
N ALA A 242 -0.41 -23.55 27.30
CA ALA A 242 -0.30 -24.67 28.23
C ALA A 242 1.15 -24.86 28.64
N VAL A 243 1.37 -25.24 29.89
CA VAL A 243 2.69 -25.60 30.43
C VAL A 243 2.78 -27.11 30.52
N VAL A 244 3.84 -27.66 29.96
CA VAL A 244 4.14 -29.08 29.97
C VAL A 244 5.55 -29.30 30.54
N GLU A 245 5.87 -30.56 30.87
CA GLU A 245 7.27 -30.95 31.19
C GLU A 245 8.18 -30.56 30.03
N GLY A 246 9.40 -30.14 30.32
CA GLY A 246 10.36 -29.70 29.32
C GLY A 246 10.62 -30.79 28.26
N ASP A 247 10.44 -30.40 27.00
CA ASP A 247 10.68 -31.30 25.87
C ASP A 247 10.95 -30.50 24.61
N THR A 248 11.90 -30.97 23.78
CA THR A 248 12.26 -30.34 22.51
C THR A 248 11.46 -30.82 21.32
N LYS A 249 10.53 -31.75 21.51
CA LYS A 249 9.69 -32.32 20.42
C LYS A 249 8.62 -31.36 19.90
N TYR A 250 8.28 -30.33 20.66
CA TYR A 250 7.26 -29.35 20.26
C TYR A 250 7.89 -28.29 19.37
N GLU A 251 7.22 -27.97 18.27
CA GLU A 251 7.66 -26.92 17.33
C GLU A 251 6.50 -26.04 16.91
N PRO A 252 6.73 -24.74 16.63
CA PRO A 252 5.72 -23.90 16.00
C PRO A 252 5.32 -24.48 14.63
N GLY A 253 4.02 -24.45 14.34
CA GLY A 253 3.46 -25.12 13.15
C GLY A 253 2.92 -26.52 13.44
N HIS A 254 3.31 -27.20 14.53
CA HIS A 254 2.65 -28.42 14.99
C HIS A 254 1.23 -28.15 15.51
N SER A 255 0.41 -29.17 15.69
CA SER A 255 -0.91 -29.08 16.32
C SER A 255 -0.92 -29.75 17.69
N ALA A 256 -1.76 -29.24 18.57
CA ALA A 256 -2.07 -29.85 19.86
C ALA A 256 -3.55 -30.25 19.92
N ALA A 257 -3.81 -31.50 20.32
CA ALA A 257 -5.16 -32.00 20.63
C ALA A 257 -5.34 -32.02 22.16
N PHE A 258 -6.31 -31.29 22.66
CA PHE A 258 -6.58 -31.19 24.09
C PHE A 258 -7.52 -32.28 24.57
N ALA A 259 -7.22 -32.86 25.72
CA ALA A 259 -8.08 -33.87 26.38
C ALA A 259 -8.18 -33.58 27.88
N GLY A 260 -9.37 -33.85 28.45
CA GLY A 260 -9.63 -33.65 29.88
C GLY A 260 -9.71 -32.18 30.34
N VAL A 261 -9.86 -31.24 29.40
CA VAL A 261 -10.00 -29.80 29.67
C VAL A 261 -11.47 -29.32 29.62
N GLY A 262 -12.40 -30.26 29.54
CA GLY A 262 -13.82 -30.01 29.39
C GLY A 262 -14.28 -29.96 27.94
N ALA A 263 -15.42 -30.52 27.62
CA ALA A 263 -15.92 -30.78 26.27
C ALA A 263 -15.95 -29.55 25.36
N ARG A 264 -16.03 -28.33 25.90
CA ARG A 264 -16.02 -27.09 25.15
C ARG A 264 -14.61 -26.73 24.63
N PHE A 265 -13.57 -27.17 25.31
CA PHE A 265 -12.17 -26.85 25.00
C PHE A 265 -11.39 -28.06 24.45
N GLU A 266 -12.02 -29.20 24.31
CA GLU A 266 -11.46 -30.38 23.64
C GLU A 266 -11.50 -30.16 22.13
N GLY A 267 -10.32 -30.15 21.49
CA GLY A 267 -10.16 -29.88 20.07
C GLY A 267 -8.69 -29.74 19.69
N LYS A 268 -8.44 -29.31 18.46
CA LYS A 268 -7.10 -29.13 17.94
C LYS A 268 -6.77 -27.66 17.76
N ALA A 269 -5.63 -27.20 18.28
CA ALA A 269 -5.13 -25.86 18.06
C ALA A 269 -3.72 -25.88 17.47
N LEU A 270 -3.39 -24.82 16.72
CA LEU A 270 -2.06 -24.58 16.18
C LEU A 270 -1.10 -24.17 17.31
N ILE A 271 0.04 -24.83 17.44
CA ILE A 271 1.14 -24.33 18.27
C ILE A 271 1.82 -23.18 17.52
N SER A 272 1.70 -21.99 18.07
CA SER A 272 2.22 -20.75 17.45
C SER A 272 3.48 -20.21 18.13
N ALA A 273 3.74 -20.63 19.36
CA ALA A 273 4.91 -20.19 20.12
C ALA A 273 5.39 -21.25 21.10
N ILE A 274 6.67 -21.25 21.41
CA ILE A 274 7.29 -22.12 22.39
C ILE A 274 8.24 -21.30 23.26
N THR A 275 8.13 -21.51 24.59
CA THR A 275 9.04 -20.92 25.56
C THR A 275 9.57 -22.01 26.47
N HIS A 276 10.88 -22.22 26.46
CA HIS A 276 11.56 -23.07 27.44
C HIS A 276 11.95 -22.26 28.65
N LYS A 277 11.50 -22.67 29.81
CA LYS A 277 11.87 -22.10 31.10
C LYS A 277 12.71 -23.12 31.87
N ILE A 278 13.91 -22.76 32.25
CA ILE A 278 14.84 -23.59 33.00
C ILE A 278 15.26 -22.81 34.24
N ASP A 279 15.01 -23.36 35.40
CA ASP A 279 15.42 -22.80 36.68
C ASP A 279 15.76 -23.91 37.68
N HIS A 280 15.86 -23.57 38.97
CA HIS A 280 16.20 -24.54 40.04
C HIS A 280 15.08 -25.57 40.30
N GLU A 281 13.86 -25.30 39.83
CA GLU A 281 12.72 -26.23 39.93
C GLU A 281 12.68 -27.21 38.77
N GLY A 282 13.45 -26.96 37.72
CA GLY A 282 13.57 -27.86 36.57
C GLY A 282 13.40 -27.18 35.23
N TRP A 283 13.03 -27.97 34.21
CA TRP A 283 12.79 -27.52 32.86
C TRP A 283 11.29 -27.69 32.51
N GLN A 284 10.66 -26.59 32.14
CA GLN A 284 9.27 -26.53 31.65
C GLN A 284 9.24 -25.97 30.21
N THR A 285 8.26 -26.42 29.44
CA THR A 285 7.95 -25.89 28.12
C THR A 285 6.56 -25.28 28.15
N GLU A 286 6.46 -23.98 27.87
CA GLU A 286 5.18 -23.31 27.63
C GLU A 286 4.91 -23.29 26.13
N LEU A 287 3.73 -23.79 25.75
CA LEU A 287 3.20 -23.81 24.40
C LEU A 287 2.15 -22.72 24.25
N GLY A 288 2.35 -21.79 23.29
CA GLY A 288 1.36 -20.82 22.90
C GLY A 288 0.51 -21.33 21.74
N PHE A 289 -0.77 -21.02 21.73
CA PHE A 289 -1.75 -21.51 20.75
C PHE A 289 -2.46 -20.39 20.02
N GLY A 290 -2.80 -20.68 18.75
CA GLY A 290 -3.58 -19.82 17.87
C GLY A 290 -2.80 -18.64 17.33
N LEU A 291 -3.43 -17.85 16.45
CA LEU A 291 -2.85 -16.67 15.81
C LEU A 291 -3.59 -15.40 16.24
N SER A 292 -2.98 -14.25 16.07
CA SER A 292 -3.70 -12.98 16.07
C SER A 292 -4.59 -12.89 14.83
N ALA A 293 -5.84 -12.42 14.98
CA ALA A 293 -6.70 -12.12 13.85
C ALA A 293 -6.21 -10.92 13.02
N GLU A 294 -5.42 -10.05 13.63
CA GLU A 294 -4.85 -8.87 12.96
C GLU A 294 -3.73 -9.27 12.01
N PRO A 295 -3.73 -8.76 10.76
CA PRO A 295 -2.64 -8.99 9.83
C PRO A 295 -1.37 -8.28 10.30
N PHE A 296 -0.22 -8.84 9.96
CA PHE A 296 1.08 -8.26 10.29
C PHE A 296 1.23 -6.81 9.80
N ALA A 297 0.66 -6.50 8.63
CA ALA A 297 0.67 -5.15 8.05
C ALA A 297 0.06 -4.05 8.94
N ARG A 298 -0.66 -4.40 10.02
CA ARG A 298 -1.13 -3.45 11.04
C ARG A 298 -0.12 -3.17 12.15
N THR A 299 1.03 -3.80 12.12
CA THR A 299 2.10 -3.53 13.09
C THR A 299 2.66 -2.12 12.86
N PRO A 300 2.79 -1.28 13.91
CA PRO A 300 3.11 0.15 13.73
C PRO A 300 4.45 0.46 13.09
N ASP A 301 5.44 -0.44 13.17
CA ASP A 301 6.83 -0.20 12.77
C ASP A 301 7.19 -0.68 11.36
N ILE A 302 6.20 -1.07 10.56
CA ILE A 302 6.44 -1.61 9.22
C ILE A 302 6.80 -0.52 8.20
N ALA A 303 6.09 0.61 8.24
CA ALA A 303 6.32 1.74 7.34
C ALA A 303 7.32 2.74 7.90
N GLU A 304 8.05 3.43 7.01
CA GLU A 304 8.87 4.58 7.40
C GLU A 304 8.01 5.66 8.04
N LEU A 305 8.62 6.41 8.95
CA LEU A 305 7.92 7.52 9.60
C LEU A 305 7.61 8.61 8.57
N PRO A 306 6.35 9.07 8.48
CA PRO A 306 6.02 10.21 7.65
C PRO A 306 6.86 11.43 8.00
N ALA A 307 7.18 12.26 7.01
CA ALA A 307 8.10 13.40 7.14
C ALA A 307 9.51 13.02 7.66
N GLY A 308 9.92 11.74 7.46
CA GLY A 308 11.17 11.21 8.02
C GLY A 308 11.25 11.29 9.54
N GLY A 309 10.12 11.43 10.24
CA GLY A 309 10.05 11.65 11.68
C GLY A 309 10.53 13.04 12.14
N MET A 310 10.83 13.94 11.21
CA MET A 310 11.35 15.29 11.54
C MET A 310 10.26 16.26 12.02
N LEU A 311 9.03 16.09 11.53
CA LEU A 311 7.88 16.95 11.85
C LEU A 311 6.62 16.10 11.99
N PRO A 312 5.60 16.58 12.75
CA PRO A 312 4.28 15.98 12.72
C PRO A 312 3.73 15.99 11.27
N PRO A 313 3.29 14.83 10.74
CA PRO A 313 2.92 14.73 9.34
C PRO A 313 1.55 15.35 9.05
N VAL A 314 1.37 15.81 7.84
CA VAL A 314 0.05 16.11 7.27
C VAL A 314 -0.43 14.89 6.51
N HIS A 315 -1.50 14.28 6.99
CA HIS A 315 -2.18 13.18 6.31
C HIS A 315 -3.29 13.73 5.43
N ASN A 316 -3.55 13.04 4.32
CA ASN A 316 -4.59 13.36 3.34
C ASN A 316 -4.37 14.68 2.59
N LEU A 317 -5.23 14.90 1.59
CA LEU A 317 -5.24 16.12 0.81
C LEU A 317 -5.86 17.27 1.62
N GLN A 318 -5.38 18.48 1.35
CA GLN A 318 -5.90 19.72 1.94
C GLN A 318 -6.43 20.63 0.82
N LEU A 319 -7.40 21.48 1.16
CA LEU A 319 -7.76 22.62 0.34
C LEU A 319 -6.87 23.80 0.71
N ALA A 320 -6.55 24.64 -0.27
CA ALA A 320 -5.83 25.88 -0.04
C ALA A 320 -6.29 26.95 -1.01
N LYS A 321 -5.94 28.19 -0.69
CA LYS A 321 -6.18 29.35 -1.56
C LYS A 321 -4.84 29.86 -2.08
N VAL A 322 -4.77 30.16 -3.38
CA VAL A 322 -3.57 30.77 -3.97
C VAL A 322 -3.42 32.20 -3.43
N ALA A 323 -2.26 32.50 -2.86
CA ALA A 323 -1.91 33.84 -2.39
C ALA A 323 -1.41 34.71 -3.56
N PRO A 324 -1.30 36.03 -3.38
CA PRO A 324 -0.71 36.91 -4.39
C PRO A 324 0.68 36.43 -4.79
N PHE A 325 0.98 36.51 -6.10
CA PHE A 325 2.25 36.08 -6.66
C PHE A 325 3.39 36.97 -6.20
N GLU A 326 4.47 36.32 -5.83
CA GLU A 326 5.75 36.93 -5.53
C GLU A 326 6.89 36.14 -6.20
N ALA A 327 8.06 36.73 -6.35
CA ALA A 327 9.22 36.02 -6.87
C ALA A 327 9.64 34.92 -5.89
N ASP A 328 9.74 33.69 -6.39
CA ASP A 328 10.25 32.58 -5.58
C ASP A 328 11.72 32.81 -5.21
N PRO A 329 12.06 32.89 -3.90
CA PRO A 329 13.43 33.20 -3.48
C PRO A 329 14.45 32.12 -3.87
N LEU A 330 14.00 30.90 -4.18
CA LEU A 330 14.86 29.80 -4.65
C LEU A 330 14.87 29.67 -6.18
N GLY A 331 14.01 30.41 -6.91
CA GLY A 331 13.92 30.31 -8.36
C GLY A 331 13.38 28.98 -8.88
N GLU A 332 12.66 28.24 -8.04
CA GLU A 332 12.12 26.91 -8.37
C GLU A 332 10.70 26.95 -8.96
N HIS A 333 10.21 28.13 -9.33
CA HIS A 333 8.87 28.35 -9.88
C HIS A 333 7.74 27.87 -8.95
N ARG A 334 7.92 28.06 -7.64
CA ARG A 334 6.88 27.76 -6.64
C ARG A 334 5.88 28.91 -6.55
N ILE A 335 4.69 28.61 -6.08
CA ILE A 335 3.66 29.60 -5.77
C ILE A 335 3.36 29.60 -4.28
N LYS A 336 2.89 30.74 -3.77
CA LYS A 336 2.42 30.84 -2.38
C LYS A 336 0.96 30.39 -2.27
N ILE A 337 0.69 29.59 -1.27
CA ILE A 337 -0.67 29.12 -0.93
C ILE A 337 -0.97 29.38 0.55
N GLN A 338 -2.22 29.70 0.84
CA GLN A 338 -2.77 29.82 2.18
C GLN A 338 -3.44 28.50 2.56
N LEU A 339 -2.93 27.82 3.56
CA LEU A 339 -3.53 26.61 4.13
C LEU A 339 -4.52 26.98 5.25
N PRO A 340 -5.72 26.34 5.34
CA PRO A 340 -6.71 26.66 6.36
C PRO A 340 -6.26 26.45 7.80
N ALA A 341 -5.35 25.50 8.03
CA ALA A 341 -4.83 25.17 9.35
C ALA A 341 -3.77 26.17 9.87
N LEU A 342 -3.28 27.08 9.01
CA LEU A 342 -2.27 28.07 9.38
C LEU A 342 -2.91 29.42 9.67
N PRO A 343 -2.32 30.26 10.55
CA PRO A 343 -2.84 31.59 10.84
C PRO A 343 -2.94 32.45 9.56
N PRO A 344 -4.04 33.20 9.33
CA PRO A 344 -4.25 33.94 8.10
C PRO A 344 -3.18 34.99 7.77
N ASP A 345 -2.56 35.55 8.78
CA ASP A 345 -1.54 36.62 8.68
C ASP A 345 -0.12 36.09 8.43
N GLN A 346 0.15 34.80 8.75
CA GLN A 346 1.45 34.17 8.64
C GLN A 346 1.44 32.84 7.86
N GLY A 347 0.25 32.39 7.49
CA GLY A 347 -0.01 31.03 7.04
C GLY A 347 0.17 30.79 5.55
N VAL A 348 1.03 31.52 4.86
CA VAL A 348 1.37 31.23 3.46
C VAL A 348 2.66 30.42 3.37
N VAL A 349 2.61 29.38 2.55
CA VAL A 349 3.75 28.49 2.31
C VAL A 349 4.04 28.41 0.82
N TRP A 350 5.30 28.19 0.46
CA TRP A 350 5.72 27.94 -0.91
C TRP A 350 5.42 26.52 -1.32
N ALA A 351 4.71 26.33 -2.43
CA ALA A 351 4.32 25.04 -2.97
C ALA A 351 4.73 24.90 -4.44
N ARG A 352 5.17 23.72 -4.82
CA ARG A 352 5.31 23.36 -6.23
C ARG A 352 3.92 23.17 -6.85
N PHE A 353 3.79 23.47 -8.15
CA PHE A 353 2.53 23.25 -8.87
C PHE A 353 2.71 22.13 -9.90
N MET A 354 1.82 21.16 -9.90
CA MET A 354 1.79 20.07 -10.87
C MET A 354 1.11 20.52 -12.16
N HIS A 355 1.79 20.33 -13.27
CA HIS A 355 1.24 20.53 -14.62
C HIS A 355 0.99 19.17 -15.29
N PRO A 356 0.03 19.05 -16.24
CA PRO A 356 -0.20 17.82 -16.99
C PRO A 356 1.03 17.30 -17.76
N ASP A 357 1.84 18.22 -18.28
CA ASP A 357 3.19 17.95 -18.82
C ASP A 357 4.13 19.09 -18.45
N ALA A 358 5.34 18.75 -18.03
CA ALA A 358 6.37 19.71 -17.69
C ALA A 358 7.75 19.13 -18.04
N GLY A 359 8.52 19.81 -18.87
CA GLY A 359 9.85 19.40 -19.29
C GLY A 359 10.70 20.59 -19.70
N LYS A 360 11.96 20.32 -20.13
CA LYS A 360 12.85 21.38 -20.57
C LYS A 360 12.25 22.10 -21.79
N GLU A 361 11.94 23.39 -21.64
CA GLU A 361 11.41 24.29 -22.67
C GLU A 361 10.09 23.79 -23.31
N ARG A 362 9.31 22.94 -22.63
CA ARG A 362 8.02 22.40 -23.11
C ARG A 362 7.06 22.10 -21.95
N GLY A 363 5.77 21.99 -22.27
CA GLY A 363 4.72 21.57 -21.34
C GLY A 363 3.48 22.47 -21.36
N PHE A 364 2.57 22.19 -20.45
CA PHE A 364 1.43 23.06 -20.16
C PHE A 364 1.82 24.08 -19.09
N VAL A 365 1.67 25.36 -19.40
CA VAL A 365 2.01 26.46 -18.49
C VAL A 365 0.74 27.27 -18.19
N PHE A 366 -0.07 26.74 -17.28
CA PHE A 366 -1.30 27.35 -16.80
C PHE A 366 -1.22 27.48 -15.28
N TRP A 367 -0.77 28.63 -14.81
CA TRP A 367 -0.73 28.93 -13.37
C TRP A 367 -2.13 29.32 -12.88
N PRO A 368 -2.54 28.86 -11.69
CA PRO A 368 -3.77 29.36 -11.07
C PRO A 368 -3.62 30.84 -10.72
N GLU A 369 -4.72 31.56 -10.64
CA GLU A 369 -4.70 32.97 -10.26
C GLU A 369 -4.76 33.15 -8.73
N ALA A 370 -4.29 34.28 -8.25
CA ALA A 370 -4.45 34.62 -6.83
C ALA A 370 -5.93 34.63 -6.43
N GLY A 371 -6.26 33.87 -5.41
CA GLY A 371 -7.61 33.68 -4.96
C GLY A 371 -8.26 32.35 -5.36
N ASP A 372 -7.67 31.64 -6.30
CA ASP A 372 -8.17 30.33 -6.73
C ASP A 372 -8.06 29.28 -5.60
N GLU A 373 -9.03 28.38 -5.56
CA GLU A 373 -9.04 27.22 -4.70
C GLU A 373 -8.26 26.08 -5.33
N VAL A 374 -7.36 25.48 -4.56
CA VAL A 374 -6.48 24.41 -5.02
C VAL A 374 -6.47 23.23 -4.06
N VAL A 375 -6.18 22.04 -4.60
CA VAL A 375 -5.97 20.81 -3.83
C VAL A 375 -4.47 20.63 -3.61
N VAL A 376 -4.07 20.38 -2.37
CA VAL A 376 -2.69 20.27 -1.95
C VAL A 376 -2.42 18.91 -1.32
N GLY A 377 -1.38 18.24 -1.79
CA GLY A 377 -0.75 17.08 -1.13
C GLY A 377 0.59 17.47 -0.51
N PHE A 378 1.17 16.56 0.27
CA PHE A 378 2.44 16.79 0.94
C PHE A 378 3.37 15.62 0.66
N LEU A 379 4.55 15.90 0.11
CA LEU A 379 5.54 14.86 -0.22
C LEU A 379 6.04 14.21 1.05
N GLY A 380 5.89 12.88 1.16
CA GLY A 380 6.24 12.15 2.37
C GLY A 380 5.45 12.54 3.62
N GLY A 381 4.35 13.29 3.49
CA GLY A 381 3.61 13.84 4.62
C GLY A 381 4.26 15.08 5.27
N ASP A 382 5.35 15.60 4.72
CA ASP A 382 6.09 16.75 5.27
C ASP A 382 5.32 18.06 5.03
N PRO A 383 4.86 18.77 6.10
CA PRO A 383 4.17 20.04 5.96
C PRO A 383 5.02 21.14 5.28
N GLY A 384 6.34 21.01 5.27
CA GLY A 384 7.27 21.89 4.57
C GLY A 384 7.40 21.60 3.07
N GLN A 385 6.81 20.53 2.56
CA GLN A 385 6.92 20.09 1.16
C GLN A 385 5.55 19.96 0.47
N PRO A 386 4.74 21.05 0.44
CA PRO A 386 3.45 21.01 -0.23
C PRO A 386 3.59 20.96 -1.75
N ILE A 387 2.68 20.24 -2.40
CA ILE A 387 2.53 20.19 -3.84
C ILE A 387 1.07 20.45 -4.20
N VAL A 388 0.80 21.45 -5.02
CA VAL A 388 -0.51 21.72 -5.58
C VAL A 388 -0.79 20.76 -6.72
N LEU A 389 -1.84 19.96 -6.60
CA LEU A 389 -2.22 18.92 -7.55
C LEU A 389 -3.13 19.45 -8.67
N GLY A 390 -3.83 20.56 -8.44
CA GLY A 390 -4.72 21.21 -9.39
C GLY A 390 -5.62 22.23 -8.71
N ALA A 391 -6.37 22.98 -9.54
CA ALA A 391 -7.39 23.92 -9.09
C ALA A 391 -8.79 23.29 -9.14
N LEU A 392 -9.71 23.79 -8.33
CA LEU A 392 -11.10 23.36 -8.29
C LEU A 392 -12.02 24.48 -8.79
N HIS A 393 -12.99 24.10 -9.64
CA HIS A 393 -14.10 24.97 -9.93
C HIS A 393 -15.11 24.93 -8.79
N GLY A 394 -15.36 26.09 -8.17
CA GLY A 394 -16.43 26.30 -7.21
C GLY A 394 -17.62 27.00 -7.84
N LYS A 395 -18.68 27.19 -7.06
CA LYS A 395 -19.83 28.01 -7.39
C LYS A 395 -19.44 29.50 -7.23
N PRO A 396 -19.22 30.23 -8.08
CA PRO A 396 -19.58 30.74 -9.37
C PRO A 396 -18.42 30.84 -10.37
N THR A 397 -17.39 30.02 -10.27
CA THR A 397 -16.15 30.19 -11.04
C THR A 397 -16.17 29.61 -12.45
N LEU A 398 -17.19 28.82 -12.79
CA LEU A 398 -17.34 28.23 -14.11
C LEU A 398 -18.62 28.79 -14.79
N ALA A 399 -18.48 29.19 -16.06
CA ALA A 399 -19.68 29.60 -16.85
C ALA A 399 -20.60 28.38 -17.02
N SER A 400 -21.94 28.67 -16.97
CA SER A 400 -22.96 27.61 -16.98
C SER A 400 -22.93 26.73 -18.22
N GLU A 401 -22.47 27.25 -19.34
CA GLU A 401 -22.34 26.52 -20.61
C GLU A 401 -21.29 25.44 -20.57
N TYR A 402 -20.31 25.53 -19.64
CA TYR A 402 -19.25 24.54 -19.42
C TYR A 402 -19.47 23.70 -18.15
N ALA A 403 -20.56 23.92 -17.44
CA ALA A 403 -20.90 23.16 -16.26
C ALA A 403 -21.21 21.70 -16.63
N PRO A 404 -20.91 20.74 -15.75
CA PRO A 404 -21.21 19.33 -15.98
C PRO A 404 -22.69 19.12 -16.32
N SER A 405 -22.95 18.37 -17.38
CA SER A 405 -24.30 17.98 -17.80
C SER A 405 -24.28 16.53 -18.32
N ASP A 406 -25.47 15.93 -18.40
CA ASP A 406 -25.61 14.56 -18.92
C ASP A 406 -25.10 14.44 -20.38
N LYS A 407 -25.14 15.53 -21.14
CA LYS A 407 -24.67 15.54 -22.54
C LYS A 407 -23.18 15.79 -22.65
N ASN A 408 -22.63 16.64 -21.78
CA ASN A 408 -21.19 17.01 -21.74
C ASN A 408 -20.63 17.41 -23.13
N ASP A 409 -21.41 18.13 -23.90
CA ASP A 409 -21.12 18.46 -25.30
C ASP A 409 -20.01 19.51 -25.48
N MET A 410 -19.74 20.32 -24.43
CA MET A 410 -18.80 21.43 -24.49
C MET A 410 -17.53 21.19 -23.68
N ARG A 411 -16.38 21.42 -24.30
CA ARG A 411 -15.08 21.43 -23.62
C ARG A 411 -14.32 22.69 -23.99
N VAL A 412 -13.60 23.27 -23.04
CA VAL A 412 -12.91 24.53 -23.27
C VAL A 412 -11.53 24.57 -22.61
N ILE A 413 -10.56 25.14 -23.31
CA ILE A 413 -9.31 25.64 -22.74
C ILE A 413 -9.41 27.17 -22.85
N MET A 414 -9.41 27.86 -21.69
CA MET A 414 -9.67 29.31 -21.66
C MET A 414 -8.64 30.02 -20.79
N SER A 415 -8.09 31.10 -21.30
CA SER A 415 -7.22 31.99 -20.56
C SER A 415 -8.03 33.00 -19.70
N ARG A 416 -7.38 33.58 -18.69
CA ARG A 416 -7.97 34.64 -17.88
C ARG A 416 -8.55 35.81 -18.72
N GLY A 417 -7.91 36.14 -19.83
CA GLY A 417 -8.33 37.20 -20.73
C GLY A 417 -9.51 36.80 -21.63
N GLY A 418 -10.04 35.58 -21.55
CA GLY A 418 -11.17 35.10 -22.32
C GLY A 418 -10.85 34.56 -23.72
N SER A 419 -9.57 34.49 -24.11
CA SER A 419 -9.17 33.76 -25.32
C SER A 419 -9.33 32.26 -25.06
N LYS A 420 -9.95 31.54 -26.00
CA LYS A 420 -10.34 30.14 -25.78
C LYS A 420 -10.22 29.26 -27.02
N ILE A 421 -10.04 27.98 -26.76
CA ILE A 421 -10.22 26.86 -27.68
C ILE A 421 -11.43 26.08 -27.16
N CYS A 422 -12.50 26.00 -27.94
CA CYS A 422 -13.72 25.32 -27.60
C CYS A 422 -13.96 24.14 -28.53
N PHE A 423 -14.30 22.98 -27.96
CA PHE A 423 -14.79 21.82 -28.67
C PHE A 423 -16.29 21.70 -28.41
N ASP A 424 -17.08 21.71 -29.48
CA ASP A 424 -18.56 21.54 -29.46
C ASP A 424 -18.89 20.21 -30.14
N ASP A 425 -18.99 19.12 -29.34
CA ASP A 425 -19.26 17.76 -29.83
C ASP A 425 -20.66 17.66 -30.46
N LYS A 426 -21.60 18.50 -30.04
CA LYS A 426 -22.94 18.51 -30.61
C LYS A 426 -22.99 19.07 -32.03
N LYS A 427 -22.11 20.03 -32.34
CA LYS A 427 -22.02 20.66 -33.67
C LYS A 427 -20.83 20.16 -34.48
N ASN A 428 -20.08 19.19 -33.97
CA ASN A 428 -18.86 18.73 -34.57
C ASN A 428 -17.90 19.87 -34.95
N GLN A 429 -17.68 20.81 -34.01
CA GLN A 429 -16.92 22.05 -34.23
C GLN A 429 -15.74 22.19 -33.29
N VAL A 430 -14.65 22.76 -33.82
CA VAL A 430 -13.57 23.35 -33.02
C VAL A 430 -13.47 24.82 -33.30
N VAL A 431 -13.53 25.67 -32.27
CA VAL A 431 -13.49 27.11 -32.39
C VAL A 431 -12.38 27.70 -31.54
N LEU A 432 -11.40 28.36 -32.17
CA LEU A 432 -10.52 29.30 -31.49
C LEU A 432 -11.18 30.69 -31.54
N SER A 433 -11.21 31.37 -30.40
CA SER A 433 -11.77 32.74 -30.39
C SER A 433 -11.04 33.65 -29.41
N THR A 434 -11.05 34.93 -29.74
CA THR A 434 -10.59 36.00 -28.84
C THR A 434 -11.77 36.79 -28.34
N PRO A 435 -11.68 37.52 -27.20
CA PRO A 435 -12.75 38.35 -26.67
C PRO A 435 -13.26 39.42 -27.64
N ALA A 436 -12.38 39.91 -28.53
CA ALA A 436 -12.71 40.94 -29.53
C ALA A 436 -13.47 40.38 -30.74
N GLY A 437 -13.67 39.05 -30.84
CA GLY A 437 -14.48 38.42 -31.88
C GLY A 437 -13.69 37.84 -33.06
N ALA A 438 -12.37 37.83 -33.04
CA ALA A 438 -11.60 37.05 -34.03
C ALA A 438 -11.78 35.56 -33.80
N THR A 439 -12.04 34.77 -34.85
CA THR A 439 -12.30 33.34 -34.78
C THR A 439 -11.59 32.54 -35.86
N VAL A 440 -11.23 31.28 -35.49
CA VAL A 440 -10.95 30.22 -36.43
C VAL A 440 -11.91 29.07 -36.11
N THR A 441 -12.73 28.67 -37.08
CA THR A 441 -13.75 27.62 -36.91
C THR A 441 -13.47 26.48 -37.88
N LEU A 442 -13.40 25.25 -37.37
CA LEU A 442 -13.51 24.04 -38.15
C LEU A 442 -14.89 23.45 -37.86
N ASP A 443 -15.68 23.21 -38.91
CA ASP A 443 -17.06 22.73 -38.82
C ASP A 443 -17.26 21.54 -39.74
N ASP A 444 -17.31 20.34 -39.15
CA ASP A 444 -17.41 19.07 -39.90
C ASP A 444 -18.83 18.91 -40.49
N ASP A 445 -19.86 19.35 -39.80
CA ASP A 445 -21.22 19.21 -40.31
C ASP A 445 -21.45 20.06 -41.56
N LYS A 446 -20.87 21.27 -41.57
CA LYS A 446 -20.92 22.14 -42.74
C LYS A 446 -19.82 21.89 -43.74
N LYS A 447 -18.84 21.10 -43.38
CA LYS A 447 -17.59 20.86 -44.14
C LYS A 447 -16.88 22.16 -44.48
N THR A 448 -16.73 23.05 -43.48
CA THR A 448 -16.16 24.38 -43.67
C THR A 448 -14.97 24.64 -42.72
N ILE A 449 -14.02 25.42 -43.21
CA ILE A 449 -13.00 26.06 -42.38
C ILE A 449 -13.15 27.57 -42.59
N MET A 450 -13.30 28.31 -41.47
CA MET A 450 -13.54 29.75 -41.50
C MET A 450 -12.56 30.48 -40.58
N LEU A 451 -11.95 31.52 -41.12
CA LEU A 451 -11.27 32.57 -40.35
C LEU A 451 -12.12 33.83 -40.48
N ALA A 452 -12.43 34.46 -39.36
CA ALA A 452 -13.22 35.70 -39.35
C ALA A 452 -12.67 36.65 -38.29
N ASP A 453 -12.78 37.96 -38.59
CA ASP A 453 -12.55 39.01 -37.60
C ASP A 453 -13.82 39.78 -37.29
N GLN A 454 -13.75 40.66 -36.31
CA GLN A 454 -14.88 41.51 -35.91
C GLN A 454 -15.21 42.63 -36.93
N ASN A 455 -14.41 42.85 -37.97
CA ASN A 455 -14.56 43.91 -38.91
C ASN A 455 -15.26 43.47 -40.23
N GLY A 456 -15.60 42.19 -40.32
CA GLY A 456 -16.21 41.62 -41.52
C GLY A 456 -15.24 41.09 -42.55
N ASN A 457 -13.97 40.93 -42.18
CA ASN A 457 -12.97 40.25 -43.04
C ASN A 457 -12.98 38.74 -42.74
N GLY A 458 -12.77 37.91 -43.78
CA GLY A 458 -12.79 36.48 -43.61
C GLY A 458 -12.14 35.70 -44.74
N ILE A 459 -11.79 34.44 -44.42
CA ILE A 459 -11.42 33.42 -45.41
C ILE A 459 -12.29 32.20 -45.09
N GLU A 460 -13.03 31.75 -46.08
CA GLU A 460 -13.93 30.61 -45.96
C GLU A 460 -13.54 29.53 -46.99
N LEU A 461 -13.35 28.30 -46.54
CA LEU A 461 -13.14 27.12 -47.38
C LEU A 461 -14.39 26.24 -47.28
N THR A 462 -14.97 25.91 -48.44
CA THR A 462 -16.19 25.08 -48.57
C THR A 462 -15.99 24.04 -49.68
N ASP A 463 -16.99 23.19 -49.87
CA ASP A 463 -17.08 22.30 -51.02
C ASP A 463 -17.17 23.01 -52.37
N LYS A 464 -17.53 24.32 -52.38
CA LYS A 464 -17.57 25.16 -53.57
C LYS A 464 -16.29 25.92 -53.86
N GLY A 465 -15.33 25.86 -52.97
CA GLY A 465 -14.02 26.52 -53.14
C GLY A 465 -13.65 27.43 -51.95
N VAL A 466 -12.78 28.40 -52.22
CA VAL A 466 -12.24 29.35 -51.22
C VAL A 466 -12.73 30.75 -51.53
N THR A 467 -13.30 31.37 -50.51
CA THR A 467 -13.77 32.78 -50.56
C THR A 467 -12.89 33.64 -49.64
N ILE A 468 -12.34 34.74 -50.13
CA ILE A 468 -11.68 35.74 -49.33
C ILE A 468 -12.54 36.99 -49.36
N THR A 469 -12.99 37.45 -48.21
CA THR A 469 -13.82 38.67 -48.04
C THR A 469 -13.04 39.71 -47.28
N SER A 470 -13.00 40.91 -47.82
CA SER A 470 -12.49 42.11 -47.13
C SER A 470 -13.59 43.18 -47.07
N ALA A 471 -13.82 43.73 -45.89
CA ALA A 471 -14.78 44.83 -45.72
C ALA A 471 -14.26 46.17 -46.26
N LYS A 472 -13.01 46.27 -46.59
CA LYS A 472 -12.33 47.44 -47.14
C LYS A 472 -11.41 46.99 -48.28
N ASP A 473 -10.20 47.50 -48.32
CA ASP A 473 -9.21 47.15 -49.32
C ASP A 473 -8.63 45.76 -49.12
N LEU A 474 -8.41 45.03 -50.22
CA LEU A 474 -7.63 43.77 -50.24
C LEU A 474 -6.37 44.01 -51.02
N THR A 475 -5.20 43.88 -50.37
CA THR A 475 -3.90 43.97 -50.99
C THR A 475 -3.25 42.57 -51.07
N LEU A 476 -2.83 42.19 -52.28
CA LEU A 476 -2.02 40.99 -52.54
C LEU A 476 -0.63 41.43 -52.98
N GLU A 477 0.35 41.29 -52.11
CA GLU A 477 1.72 41.68 -52.36
C GLU A 477 2.67 40.49 -52.24
N ALA A 478 3.62 40.35 -53.17
CA ALA A 478 4.65 39.34 -53.11
C ALA A 478 6.00 39.91 -53.58
N SER A 479 7.10 39.59 -52.92
CA SER A 479 8.45 39.92 -53.35
C SER A 479 8.90 39.13 -54.61
N GLY A 480 8.14 38.11 -54.99
CA GLY A 480 8.27 37.27 -56.17
C GLY A 480 7.05 37.41 -57.10
N LYS A 481 6.75 36.38 -57.88
CA LYS A 481 5.59 36.39 -58.80
C LYS A 481 4.31 36.10 -58.04
N VAL A 482 3.25 36.89 -58.33
CA VAL A 482 1.86 36.49 -58.13
C VAL A 482 1.37 35.83 -59.41
N VAL A 483 0.90 34.60 -59.36
CA VAL A 483 0.38 33.87 -60.50
C VAL A 483 -1.05 33.49 -60.20
N ILE A 484 -1.99 33.99 -61.00
CA ILE A 484 -3.42 33.63 -60.95
C ILE A 484 -3.72 32.79 -62.18
N LYS A 485 -4.21 31.52 -61.98
CA LYS A 485 -4.56 30.61 -63.05
C LYS A 485 -5.97 30.10 -62.83
N GLY A 486 -6.81 30.14 -63.84
CA GLY A 486 -8.17 29.57 -63.83
C GLY A 486 -8.63 29.37 -65.30
N THR A 487 -9.76 28.73 -65.49
CA THR A 487 -10.42 28.67 -66.81
C THR A 487 -10.93 30.05 -67.22
N ALA A 488 -11.26 30.93 -66.31
CA ALA A 488 -11.52 32.36 -66.48
C ALA A 488 -11.00 33.10 -65.24
N VAL A 489 -10.61 34.37 -65.43
CA VAL A 489 -10.28 35.36 -64.37
C VAL A 489 -11.13 36.59 -64.64
N ASP A 490 -12.15 36.80 -63.78
CA ASP A 490 -13.02 37.99 -63.91
C ASP A 490 -12.51 39.05 -62.91
N VAL A 491 -12.30 40.27 -63.45
CA VAL A 491 -12.00 41.47 -62.63
C VAL A 491 -13.08 42.48 -62.93
N GLN A 492 -13.88 42.82 -61.91
CA GLN A 492 -15.00 43.74 -62.01
C GLN A 492 -14.65 45.07 -61.36
#